data_2fce446e8d54e0598ecaa41ab5958e23
#
_entry.id   2fce446e8d54e0598ecaa41ab5958e23
#
_cell.length_a   1.000
_cell.length_b   1.000
_cell.length_c   1.000
_cell.angle_alpha   90.00
_cell.angle_beta   90.00
_cell.angle_gamma   90.00
#
_symmetry.space_group_name_H-M   'P 1'
#
loop_
_entity.id
_entity.type
_entity.pdbx_description
1 polymer ?
#
loop_
_entity_poly.entity_id
_entity_poly.type
_entity_poly.pdbx_seq_one_letter_code
_entity_poly.pdbx_strand_id
1 'polypeptide(L)'
;APFKAMEKRSELYVKGDQKGIDELEKELLAQNAEHKDWTCSEEMMKLTKDGKALYLHCLPADISGLSCPEGEVDNSVFDRYLVPLYKQASYKPYIIAAMIFLAQVKDPVKALMELDAADNKRKMF
;
A
#
# COMPACT_ATOMS: atom_id res chain seq x y z
N ALA A 1 9.42 -6.86 -3.25
CA ALA A 1 10.86 -7.11 -3.10
C ALA A 1 11.21 -7.09 -1.62
N PRO A 2 12.00 -8.02 -1.12
CA PRO A 2 12.38 -8.04 0.28
C PRO A 2 13.18 -6.77 0.62
N PHE A 3 13.03 -6.28 1.84
CA PHE A 3 13.76 -5.08 2.33
C PHE A 3 15.26 -5.13 2.02
N LYS A 4 15.87 -6.32 2.12
CA LYS A 4 17.28 -6.55 1.75
C LYS A 4 17.63 -6.18 0.30
N ALA A 5 16.72 -6.38 -0.64
CA ALA A 5 16.93 -6.01 -2.04
C ALA A 5 16.89 -4.48 -2.22
N MET A 6 16.03 -3.80 -1.46
CA MET A 6 15.97 -2.34 -1.45
C MET A 6 17.22 -1.73 -0.83
N GLU A 7 17.72 -2.29 0.26
CA GLU A 7 18.98 -1.88 0.90
C GLU A 7 20.15 -2.06 -0.08
N LYS A 8 20.28 -3.24 -0.68
CA LYS A 8 21.33 -3.53 -1.67
C LYS A 8 21.27 -2.58 -2.86
N ARG A 9 20.07 -2.29 -3.38
CA ARG A 9 19.89 -1.32 -4.47
C ARG A 9 20.34 0.09 -4.06
N SER A 10 19.99 0.52 -2.84
CA SER A 10 20.39 1.82 -2.30
C SER A 10 21.90 1.93 -2.16
N GLU A 11 22.57 0.90 -1.68
CA GLU A 11 24.03 0.85 -1.58
C GLU A 11 24.73 0.95 -2.95
N LEU A 12 24.22 0.22 -3.93
CA LEU A 12 24.75 0.25 -5.31
C LEU A 12 24.54 1.64 -5.95
N TYR A 13 23.37 2.25 -5.69
CA TYR A 13 23.08 3.60 -6.17
C TYR A 13 24.03 4.64 -5.58
N VAL A 14 24.28 4.61 -4.27
CA VAL A 14 25.23 5.51 -3.59
C VAL A 14 26.65 5.34 -4.13
N LYS A 15 27.04 4.10 -4.49
CA LYS A 15 28.36 3.79 -5.09
C LYS A 15 28.45 4.18 -6.57
N GLY A 16 27.33 4.53 -7.22
CA GLY A 16 27.28 4.79 -8.66
C GLY A 16 27.49 3.54 -9.52
N ASP A 17 27.26 2.36 -8.96
CA ASP A 17 27.43 1.07 -9.63
C ASP A 17 26.18 0.69 -10.45
N GLN A 18 26.05 1.29 -11.63
CA GLN A 18 24.95 1.02 -12.54
C GLN A 18 24.90 -0.45 -12.98
N LYS A 19 26.06 -1.07 -13.22
CA LYS A 19 26.12 -2.47 -13.61
C LYS A 19 25.57 -3.40 -12.52
N GLY A 20 25.93 -3.15 -11.27
CA GLY A 20 25.41 -3.88 -10.13
C GLY A 20 23.90 -3.70 -9.95
N ILE A 21 23.36 -2.52 -10.24
CA ILE A 21 21.91 -2.26 -10.23
C ILE A 21 21.21 -3.10 -11.32
N ASP A 22 21.72 -3.11 -12.54
CA ASP A 22 21.15 -3.86 -13.66
C ASP A 22 21.19 -5.39 -13.43
N GLU A 23 22.27 -5.89 -12.80
CA GLU A 23 22.39 -7.29 -12.41
C GLU A 23 21.40 -7.66 -11.29
N LEU A 24 21.26 -6.81 -10.28
CA LEU A 24 20.28 -6.99 -9.20
C LEU A 24 18.84 -6.99 -9.73
N GLU A 25 18.52 -6.10 -10.66
CA GLU A 25 17.20 -6.04 -11.27
C GLU A 25 16.87 -7.33 -12.04
N LYS A 26 17.82 -7.86 -12.81
CA LYS A 26 17.64 -9.15 -13.50
C LYS A 26 17.41 -10.30 -12.52
N GLU A 27 18.17 -10.34 -11.41
CA GLU A 27 17.99 -11.33 -10.36
C GLU A 27 16.59 -11.25 -9.76
N LEU A 28 16.13 -10.04 -9.41
CA LEU A 28 14.81 -9.83 -8.79
C LEU A 28 13.66 -10.16 -9.76
N LEU A 29 13.81 -9.83 -11.05
CA LEU A 29 12.83 -10.19 -12.08
C LEU A 29 12.72 -11.72 -12.25
N ALA A 30 13.87 -12.42 -12.21
CA ALA A 30 13.89 -13.88 -12.28
C ALA A 30 13.20 -14.51 -11.05
N GLN A 31 13.46 -14.01 -9.85
CA GLN A 31 12.79 -14.45 -8.62
C GLN A 31 11.28 -14.18 -8.67
N ASN A 32 10.86 -13.00 -9.12
CA ASN A 32 9.44 -12.68 -9.24
C ASN A 32 8.73 -13.58 -10.27
N ALA A 33 9.43 -14.00 -11.33
CA ALA A 33 8.87 -14.89 -12.33
C ALA A 33 8.54 -16.30 -11.79
N GLU A 34 9.15 -16.71 -10.67
CA GLU A 34 8.84 -17.97 -9.98
C GLU A 34 7.50 -17.92 -9.21
N HIS A 35 6.95 -16.71 -9.01
CA HIS A 35 5.77 -16.46 -8.17
C HIS A 35 4.63 -15.77 -8.95
N LYS A 36 4.50 -16.08 -10.24
CA LYS A 36 3.42 -15.55 -11.09
C LYS A 36 2.02 -16.01 -10.67
N ASP A 37 1.94 -17.06 -9.89
CA ASP A 37 0.73 -17.59 -9.28
C ASP A 37 0.27 -16.77 -8.05
N TRP A 38 1.10 -15.85 -7.55
CA TRP A 38 0.76 -14.97 -6.43
C TRP A 38 -0.11 -13.80 -6.90
N THR A 39 -1.29 -14.14 -7.33
CA THR A 39 -2.31 -13.19 -7.80
C THR A 39 -3.56 -13.36 -6.96
N CYS A 40 -4.16 -12.25 -6.51
CA CYS A 40 -5.47 -12.29 -5.85
C CYS A 40 -6.55 -12.56 -6.90
N SER A 41 -6.91 -13.82 -7.03
CA SER A 41 -7.91 -14.32 -8.01
C SER A 41 -9.30 -14.43 -7.39
N GLU A 42 -10.31 -14.61 -8.26
CA GLU A 42 -11.69 -14.90 -7.82
C GLU A 42 -11.77 -16.18 -6.96
N GLU A 43 -10.96 -17.20 -7.28
CA GLU A 43 -10.89 -18.44 -6.52
C GLU A 43 -10.37 -18.19 -5.10
N MET A 44 -9.31 -17.37 -4.96
CA MET A 44 -8.79 -17.00 -3.64
C MET A 44 -9.80 -16.19 -2.84
N MET A 45 -10.53 -15.26 -3.48
CA MET A 45 -11.57 -14.48 -2.82
C MET A 45 -12.71 -15.35 -2.28
N LYS A 46 -13.08 -16.43 -2.96
CA LYS A 46 -14.11 -17.40 -2.50
C LYS A 46 -13.73 -18.07 -1.17
N LEU A 47 -12.45 -18.20 -0.87
CA LEU A 47 -11.95 -18.81 0.36
C LEU A 47 -12.09 -17.89 1.58
N THR A 48 -12.43 -16.62 1.39
CA THR A 48 -12.49 -15.60 2.44
C THR A 48 -13.92 -15.20 2.73
N LYS A 49 -14.40 -15.40 3.98
CA LYS A 49 -15.77 -15.05 4.44
C LYS A 49 -16.86 -15.40 3.40
N ASP A 50 -16.81 -16.60 2.86
CA ASP A 50 -17.72 -17.05 1.80
C ASP A 50 -17.72 -16.11 0.57
N GLY A 51 -16.54 -15.63 0.19
CA GLY A 51 -16.35 -14.70 -0.93
C GLY A 51 -16.71 -13.24 -0.63
N LYS A 52 -16.96 -12.88 0.63
CA LYS A 52 -17.42 -11.54 1.04
C LYS A 52 -16.37 -10.68 1.73
N ALA A 53 -15.13 -11.17 1.91
CA ALA A 53 -14.07 -10.32 2.43
C ALA A 53 -13.76 -9.18 1.46
N LEU A 54 -13.41 -8.01 2.00
CA LEU A 54 -12.99 -6.88 1.16
C LEU A 54 -11.56 -7.11 0.66
N TYR A 55 -11.35 -6.88 -0.63
CA TYR A 55 -10.01 -6.68 -1.17
C TYR A 55 -9.61 -5.22 -0.94
N LEU A 56 -8.50 -5.01 -0.25
CA LEU A 56 -7.95 -3.68 0.03
C LEU A 56 -6.51 -3.61 -0.45
N HIS A 57 -6.13 -2.49 -1.05
CA HIS A 57 -4.79 -2.25 -1.57
C HIS A 57 -4.36 -0.81 -1.30
N CYS A 58 -3.08 -0.63 -1.04
CA CYS A 58 -2.52 0.70 -0.75
C CYS A 58 -2.35 1.59 -1.99
N LEU A 59 -2.54 1.05 -3.18
CA LEU A 59 -2.31 1.70 -4.47
C LEU A 59 -0.90 2.32 -4.66
N PRO A 60 -0.35 2.31 -5.87
CA PRO A 60 -0.93 1.74 -7.10
C PRO A 60 -0.96 0.21 -7.08
N ALA A 61 -1.81 -0.42 -7.91
CA ALA A 61 -1.94 -1.86 -8.06
C ALA A 61 -1.61 -2.30 -9.48
N ASP A 62 -0.92 -3.45 -9.61
CA ASP A 62 -0.70 -4.11 -10.89
C ASP A 62 -1.88 -5.05 -11.19
N ILE A 63 -2.74 -4.61 -12.10
CA ILE A 63 -4.01 -5.28 -12.42
C ILE A 63 -3.84 -6.12 -13.68
N SER A 64 -4.07 -7.43 -13.56
CA SER A 64 -3.96 -8.38 -14.67
C SER A 64 -4.87 -8.02 -15.84
N GLY A 65 -4.29 -7.93 -17.02
CA GLY A 65 -5.01 -7.62 -18.27
C GLY A 65 -5.40 -6.15 -18.42
N LEU A 66 -5.05 -5.27 -17.46
CA LEU A 66 -5.32 -3.83 -17.52
C LEU A 66 -4.03 -3.01 -17.49
N SER A 67 -3.29 -3.03 -16.37
CA SER A 67 -2.02 -2.29 -16.23
C SER A 67 -0.80 -3.11 -16.67
N CYS A 68 -0.91 -4.43 -16.63
CA CYS A 68 0.13 -5.37 -17.03
C CYS A 68 -0.49 -6.70 -17.50
N PRO A 69 0.25 -7.55 -18.23
CA PRO A 69 -0.26 -8.86 -18.66
C PRO A 69 -0.59 -9.80 -17.50
N GLU A 70 0.29 -9.85 -16.49
CA GLU A 70 0.17 -10.67 -15.30
C GLU A 70 0.44 -9.77 -14.07
N GLY A 71 -0.58 -9.54 -13.26
CA GLY A 71 -0.55 -8.64 -12.11
C GLY A 71 -0.81 -9.36 -10.80
N GLU A 72 -0.82 -8.59 -9.73
CA GLU A 72 -1.05 -9.05 -8.36
C GLU A 72 -2.53 -9.25 -8.01
N VAL A 73 -3.43 -8.82 -8.89
CA VAL A 73 -4.89 -8.96 -8.73
C VAL A 73 -5.58 -9.11 -10.06
N ASP A 74 -6.61 -9.97 -10.12
CA ASP A 74 -7.49 -10.07 -11.28
C ASP A 74 -8.33 -8.81 -11.46
N ASN A 75 -8.52 -8.38 -12.71
CA ASN A 75 -9.30 -7.20 -13.02
C ASN A 75 -10.74 -7.27 -12.46
N SER A 76 -11.38 -8.43 -12.48
CA SER A 76 -12.73 -8.62 -11.94
C SER A 76 -12.80 -8.40 -10.42
N VAL A 77 -11.77 -8.85 -9.69
CA VAL A 77 -11.65 -8.62 -8.24
C VAL A 77 -11.42 -7.14 -7.97
N PHE A 78 -10.48 -6.52 -8.68
CA PHE A 78 -10.18 -5.11 -8.49
C PHE A 78 -11.40 -4.22 -8.76
N ASP A 79 -12.08 -4.42 -9.89
CA ASP A 79 -13.25 -3.64 -10.30
C ASP A 79 -14.40 -3.74 -9.28
N ARG A 80 -14.67 -4.96 -8.80
CA ARG A 80 -15.69 -5.19 -7.76
C ARG A 80 -15.46 -4.39 -6.48
N TYR A 81 -14.21 -4.20 -6.09
CA TYR A 81 -13.83 -3.49 -4.85
C TYR A 81 -13.30 -2.08 -5.07
N LEU A 82 -13.38 -1.55 -6.29
CA LEU A 82 -12.85 -0.23 -6.64
C LEU A 82 -13.31 0.86 -5.67
N VAL A 83 -14.61 0.97 -5.41
CA VAL A 83 -15.16 2.02 -4.52
C VAL A 83 -14.74 1.83 -3.07
N PRO A 84 -14.88 0.65 -2.42
CA PRO A 84 -14.39 0.41 -1.07
C PRO A 84 -12.89 0.65 -0.93
N LEU A 85 -12.10 0.28 -1.93
CA LEU A 85 -10.65 0.41 -1.96
C LEU A 85 -10.24 1.89 -1.97
N TYR A 86 -10.80 2.71 -2.86
CA TYR A 86 -10.52 4.14 -2.89
C TYR A 86 -11.04 4.86 -1.64
N LYS A 87 -12.18 4.44 -1.09
CA LYS A 87 -12.67 4.94 0.18
C LYS A 87 -11.67 4.65 1.31
N GLN A 88 -11.16 3.42 1.40
CA GLN A 88 -10.12 3.06 2.37
C GLN A 88 -8.85 3.91 2.17
N ALA A 89 -8.39 4.05 0.93
CA ALA A 89 -7.20 4.86 0.62
C ALA A 89 -7.38 6.34 1.03
N SER A 90 -8.60 6.89 0.94
CA SER A 90 -8.90 8.28 1.32
C SER A 90 -8.73 8.57 2.82
N TYR A 91 -8.66 7.54 3.67
CA TYR A 91 -8.40 7.70 5.11
C TYR A 91 -6.90 7.83 5.45
N LYS A 92 -5.98 7.58 4.50
CA LYS A 92 -4.53 7.73 4.75
C LYS A 92 -4.13 9.09 5.34
N PRO A 93 -4.62 10.25 4.86
CA PRO A 93 -4.24 11.54 5.44
C PRO A 93 -4.58 11.66 6.92
N TYR A 94 -5.72 11.09 7.36
CA TYR A 94 -6.13 11.13 8.77
C TYR A 94 -5.22 10.26 9.64
N ILE A 95 -4.87 9.07 9.17
CA ILE A 95 -3.96 8.18 9.89
C ILE A 95 -2.56 8.81 10.00
N ILE A 96 -2.06 9.39 8.91
CA ILE A 96 -0.77 10.08 8.90
C ILE A 96 -0.80 11.28 9.85
N ALA A 97 -1.87 12.09 9.82
CA ALA A 97 -2.03 13.21 10.74
C ALA A 97 -2.04 12.76 12.20
N ALA A 98 -2.74 11.66 12.52
CA ALA A 98 -2.74 11.09 13.86
C ALA A 98 -1.34 10.62 14.29
N MET A 99 -0.60 9.97 13.39
CA MET A 99 0.79 9.55 13.68
C MET A 99 1.71 10.75 13.93
N ILE A 100 1.61 11.80 13.13
CA ILE A 100 2.39 13.03 13.31
C ILE A 100 2.03 13.69 14.65
N PHE A 101 0.74 13.79 14.95
CA PHE A 101 0.24 14.35 16.21
C PHE A 101 0.81 13.59 17.42
N LEU A 102 0.71 12.26 17.41
CA LEU A 102 1.22 11.42 18.50
C LEU A 102 2.74 11.50 18.65
N ALA A 103 3.48 11.70 17.56
CA ALA A 103 4.93 11.82 17.58
C ALA A 103 5.42 13.21 18.04
N GLN A 104 4.64 14.27 17.80
CA GLN A 104 5.05 15.65 18.08
C GLN A 104 4.47 16.21 19.38
N VAL A 105 3.33 15.72 19.85
CA VAL A 105 2.63 16.24 21.02
C VAL A 105 3.02 15.44 22.27
N LYS A 106 3.59 16.12 23.27
CA LYS A 106 4.11 15.48 24.49
C LYS A 106 3.03 14.78 25.31
N ASP A 107 1.82 15.38 25.40
CA ASP A 107 0.66 14.80 26.08
C ASP A 107 -0.55 14.87 25.13
N PRO A 108 -0.67 13.88 24.23
CA PRO A 108 -1.69 13.91 23.20
C PRO A 108 -3.13 13.79 23.75
N VAL A 109 -3.31 13.08 24.85
CA VAL A 109 -4.63 12.93 25.47
C VAL A 109 -5.12 14.26 26.02
N LYS A 110 -4.28 14.95 26.80
CA LYS A 110 -4.59 16.27 27.35
C LYS A 110 -4.85 17.28 26.23
N ALA A 111 -4.01 17.32 25.20
CA ALA A 111 -4.18 18.22 24.08
C ALA A 111 -5.49 18.00 23.34
N LEU A 112 -5.92 16.75 23.14
CA LEU A 112 -7.22 16.44 22.52
C LEU A 112 -8.38 16.88 23.41
N MET A 113 -8.29 16.68 24.73
CA MET A 113 -9.33 17.14 25.66
C MET A 113 -9.46 18.67 25.65
N GLU A 114 -8.33 19.39 25.60
CA GLU A 114 -8.34 20.86 25.54
C GLU A 114 -8.93 21.37 24.19
N LEU A 115 -8.62 20.70 23.09
CA LEU A 115 -9.18 21.02 21.76
C LEU A 115 -10.68 20.77 21.71
N ASP A 116 -11.16 19.68 22.29
CA ASP A 116 -12.58 19.36 22.37
C ASP A 116 -13.36 20.36 23.25
N ALA A 117 -12.80 20.71 24.42
CA ALA A 117 -13.36 21.71 25.32
C ALA A 117 -13.40 23.13 24.74
N ALA A 118 -12.49 23.46 23.84
CA ALA A 118 -12.42 24.77 23.19
C ALA A 118 -13.53 24.98 22.13
N ASP A 119 -14.29 23.95 21.77
CA ASP A 119 -15.38 23.92 20.76
C ASP A 119 -15.01 24.64 19.44
N ASN A 120 -13.74 24.61 19.06
CA ASN A 120 -13.21 25.20 17.83
C ASN A 120 -13.62 24.36 16.60
N LYS A 121 -14.93 24.21 16.38
CA LYS A 121 -15.42 23.51 15.20
C LYS A 121 -15.10 24.28 13.94
N ARG A 122 -14.47 23.61 13.00
CA ARG A 122 -14.21 24.18 11.66
C ARG A 122 -15.55 24.59 11.04
N LYS A 123 -15.72 25.87 10.77
CA LYS A 123 -16.84 26.32 9.94
C LYS A 123 -16.67 25.74 8.55
N MET A 124 -17.58 24.89 8.13
CA MET A 124 -17.69 24.44 6.75
C MET A 124 -18.31 25.59 5.95
N PHE A 125 -17.58 26.06 4.94
CA PHE A 125 -18.10 27.05 3.99
C PHE A 125 -18.98 26.35 2.96
#